data_fa64c16affce326539e4980d462dbbe4
#
_entry.id   fa64c16affce326539e4980d462dbbe4
#
_cell.length_a   1.000
_cell.length_b   1.000
_cell.length_c   1.000
_cell.angle_alpha   90.00
_cell.angle_beta   90.00
_cell.angle_gamma   90.00
#
_symmetry.space_group_name_H-M   'P 1'
#
loop_
_entity.id
_entity.type
_entity.pdbx_description
1 polymer ?
#
loop_
_entity_poly.entity_id
_entity_poly.type
_entity_poly.pdbx_seq_one_letter_code
_entity_poly.pdbx_strand_id
1 'polypeptide(L)'
;MNTHPKKQVAVSFLGTVLDSGFGQGRWQKWRPNVAMNQRQDFRLDRMELFYAEKYRELADHVKADIQQVSPHTVVNLVPMELANPWDFSEVYTKLHDWAASYPFDTEEETYLTHITT
;
A
#
# COMPACT_ATOMS: atom_id res chain seq x y z
N MET A 1 20.92 11.43 21.89
CA MET A 1 20.47 11.65 20.51
C MET A 1 20.10 10.33 19.87
N ASN A 2 18.93 10.27 19.26
CA ASN A 2 18.50 9.06 18.59
C ASN A 2 19.19 8.97 17.23
N THR A 3 19.99 7.93 17.03
CA THR A 3 20.71 7.70 15.77
C THR A 3 20.02 6.70 14.86
N HIS A 4 18.88 6.14 15.30
CA HIS A 4 18.15 5.21 14.45
C HIS A 4 17.33 5.94 13.40
N PRO A 5 17.45 5.56 12.14
CA PRO A 5 16.49 6.04 11.16
C PRO A 5 15.11 5.45 11.49
N LYS A 6 14.08 6.25 11.33
CA LYS A 6 12.71 5.76 11.52
C LYS A 6 12.36 4.76 10.43
N LYS A 7 11.53 3.81 10.76
CA LYS A 7 10.97 2.88 9.78
C LYS A 7 10.03 3.63 8.85
N GLN A 8 10.04 3.26 7.60
CA GLN A 8 9.21 3.89 6.57
C GLN A 8 7.98 3.03 6.34
N VAL A 9 6.82 3.60 6.57
CA VAL A 9 5.53 2.92 6.44
C VAL A 9 4.69 3.64 5.40
N ALA A 10 4.22 2.92 4.39
CA ALA A 10 3.31 3.46 3.40
C ALA A 10 1.88 3.02 3.69
N VAL A 11 0.95 3.95 3.52
CA VAL A 11 -0.48 3.67 3.54
C VAL A 11 -0.98 3.92 2.13
N SER A 12 -1.48 2.89 1.47
CA SER A 12 -1.74 2.95 0.04
C SER A 12 -3.02 2.21 -0.33
N PHE A 13 -3.62 2.60 -1.45
CA PHE A 13 -4.77 1.91 -2.03
C PHE A 13 -4.33 1.08 -3.23
N LEU A 14 -4.90 -0.12 -3.35
CA LEU A 14 -4.70 -0.94 -4.54
C LEU A 14 -5.27 -0.22 -5.76
N GLY A 15 -4.44 -0.04 -6.79
CA GLY A 15 -4.88 0.53 -8.06
C GLY A 15 -5.48 -0.56 -8.93
N THR A 16 -6.80 -0.61 -9.01
CA THR A 16 -7.48 -1.71 -9.69
C THR A 16 -7.24 -1.74 -11.20
N VAL A 17 -6.81 -0.63 -11.77
CA VAL A 17 -6.42 -0.53 -13.18
C VAL A 17 -4.89 -0.54 -13.30
N LEU A 18 -4.22 0.39 -12.60
CA LEU A 18 -2.77 0.57 -12.75
C LEU A 18 -1.96 -0.59 -12.18
N ASP A 19 -2.42 -1.19 -11.07
CA ASP A 19 -1.72 -2.34 -10.47
C ASP A 19 -2.14 -3.68 -11.08
N SER A 20 -3.05 -3.68 -12.05
CA SER A 20 -3.61 -4.91 -12.62
C SER A 20 -2.58 -5.68 -13.44
N GLY A 21 -2.85 -6.97 -13.61
CA GLY A 21 -2.03 -7.85 -14.46
C GLY A 21 -1.55 -9.07 -13.69
N PHE A 22 -1.78 -10.25 -14.28
CA PHE A 22 -1.35 -11.53 -13.72
C PHE A 22 -0.28 -12.21 -14.58
N GLY A 23 -0.15 -11.83 -15.86
CA GLY A 23 0.82 -12.41 -16.77
C GLY A 23 2.21 -11.81 -16.64
N GLN A 24 3.17 -12.39 -17.34
CA GLN A 24 4.56 -11.94 -17.27
C GLN A 24 4.75 -10.50 -17.77
N GLY A 25 3.88 -10.05 -18.69
CA GLY A 25 3.95 -8.69 -19.20
C GLY A 25 3.73 -7.61 -18.12
N ARG A 26 3.20 -8.00 -16.97
CA ARG A 26 3.01 -7.05 -15.86
C ARG A 26 4.32 -6.42 -15.40
N TRP A 27 5.43 -7.08 -15.57
CA TRP A 27 6.74 -6.58 -15.16
C TRP A 27 7.27 -5.47 -16.09
N GLN A 28 6.66 -5.31 -17.26
CA GLN A 28 7.00 -4.24 -18.20
C GLN A 28 6.04 -3.06 -18.10
N LYS A 29 5.01 -3.20 -17.27
CA LYS A 29 4.00 -2.17 -17.03
C LYS A 29 4.31 -1.46 -15.72
N TRP A 30 4.14 -0.13 -15.70
CA TRP A 30 4.27 0.61 -14.45
C TRP A 30 3.06 0.32 -13.56
N ARG A 31 3.32 -0.29 -12.44
CA ARG A 31 2.31 -0.58 -11.43
C ARG A 31 2.70 0.18 -10.16
N PRO A 32 1.95 1.22 -9.76
CA PRO A 32 2.40 2.17 -8.73
C PRO A 32 2.82 1.52 -7.42
N ASN A 33 2.04 0.59 -6.89
CA ASN A 33 2.36 -0.02 -5.60
C ASN A 33 3.58 -0.95 -5.68
N VAL A 34 3.76 -1.62 -6.80
CA VAL A 34 4.96 -2.43 -7.00
C VAL A 34 6.17 -1.55 -7.25
N ALA A 35 6.01 -0.53 -8.12
CA ALA A 35 7.09 0.38 -8.48
C ALA A 35 7.64 1.12 -7.27
N MET A 36 6.79 1.50 -6.33
CA MET A 36 7.21 2.16 -5.10
C MET A 36 8.22 1.30 -4.32
N ASN A 37 8.10 -0.01 -4.41
CA ASN A 37 8.96 -0.95 -3.70
C ASN A 37 10.19 -1.38 -4.52
N GLN A 38 10.31 -0.92 -5.77
CA GLN A 38 11.44 -1.22 -6.62
C GLN A 38 12.54 -0.15 -6.55
N ARG A 39 12.31 0.93 -5.81
CA ARG A 39 13.27 2.00 -5.68
C ARG A 39 14.43 1.55 -4.80
N GLN A 40 15.65 1.86 -5.25
CA GLN A 40 16.86 1.53 -4.50
C GLN A 40 17.22 2.60 -3.48
N ASP A 41 16.78 3.84 -3.71
CA ASP A 41 17.09 4.99 -2.86
C ASP A 41 16.08 5.18 -1.74
N PHE A 42 14.99 4.42 -1.73
CA PHE A 42 13.95 4.55 -0.73
C PHE A 42 13.33 3.16 -0.47
N ARG A 43 13.45 2.70 0.76
CA ARG A 43 13.02 1.35 1.13
C ARG A 43 11.89 1.43 2.14
N LEU A 44 10.80 0.75 1.84
CA LEU A 44 9.67 0.64 2.77
C LEU A 44 9.89 -0.54 3.70
N ASP A 45 9.64 -0.32 4.97
CA ASP A 45 9.67 -1.40 5.96
C ASP A 45 8.31 -2.09 6.06
N ARG A 46 7.23 -1.33 5.85
CA ARG A 46 5.88 -1.89 5.90
C ARG A 46 4.96 -1.12 4.96
N MET A 47 4.01 -1.81 4.36
CA MET A 47 2.95 -1.20 3.56
C MET A 47 1.60 -1.71 4.04
N GLU A 48 0.70 -0.78 4.37
CA GLU A 48 -0.70 -1.06 4.64
C GLU A 48 -1.45 -0.82 3.33
N LEU A 49 -1.91 -1.90 2.69
CA LEU A 49 -2.51 -1.82 1.36
C LEU A 49 -4.01 -2.07 1.45
N PHE A 50 -4.79 -1.02 1.20
CA PHE A 50 -6.25 -1.10 1.21
C PHE A 50 -6.77 -1.68 -0.09
N TYR A 51 -7.75 -2.57 0.02
CA TYR A 51 -8.37 -3.20 -1.15
C TYR A 51 -9.83 -3.52 -0.88
N ALA A 52 -10.66 -3.56 -1.94
CA ALA A 52 -12.02 -4.07 -1.84
C ALA A 52 -12.00 -5.59 -2.02
N GLU A 53 -12.88 -6.30 -1.31
CA GLU A 53 -12.87 -7.77 -1.29
C GLU A 53 -13.01 -8.40 -2.69
N LYS A 54 -13.74 -7.76 -3.58
CA LYS A 54 -13.87 -8.28 -4.95
C LYS A 54 -12.53 -8.27 -5.72
N TYR A 55 -11.54 -7.56 -5.22
CA TYR A 55 -10.20 -7.51 -5.80
C TYR A 55 -9.17 -8.26 -4.97
N ARG A 56 -9.60 -9.17 -4.11
CA ARG A 56 -8.71 -9.90 -3.23
C ARG A 56 -7.61 -10.66 -3.98
N GLU A 57 -7.98 -11.29 -5.08
CA GLU A 57 -7.02 -12.05 -5.87
C GLU A 57 -5.92 -11.13 -6.41
N LEU A 58 -6.29 -9.96 -6.91
CA LEU A 58 -5.31 -8.98 -7.38
C LEU A 58 -4.45 -8.48 -6.21
N ALA A 59 -5.06 -8.21 -5.07
CA ALA A 59 -4.32 -7.75 -3.89
C ALA A 59 -3.29 -8.78 -3.44
N ASP A 60 -3.67 -10.04 -3.39
CA ASP A 60 -2.74 -11.13 -3.04
C ASP A 60 -1.59 -11.20 -4.03
N HIS A 61 -1.88 -11.02 -5.31
CA HIS A 61 -0.88 -11.10 -6.37
C HIS A 61 0.10 -9.92 -6.30
N VAL A 62 -0.43 -8.71 -6.08
CA VAL A 62 0.41 -7.51 -5.92
C VAL A 62 1.30 -7.65 -4.69
N LYS A 63 0.76 -8.16 -3.58
CA LYS A 63 1.54 -8.41 -2.38
C LYS A 63 2.71 -9.38 -2.67
N ALA A 64 2.44 -10.46 -3.39
CA ALA A 64 3.47 -11.42 -3.75
C ALA A 64 4.56 -10.78 -4.61
N ASP A 65 4.17 -9.95 -5.56
CA ASP A 65 5.11 -9.25 -6.43
C ASP A 65 5.96 -8.24 -5.64
N ILE A 66 5.35 -7.52 -4.70
CA ILE A 66 6.09 -6.61 -3.83
C ILE A 66 7.12 -7.39 -3.02
N GLN A 67 6.73 -8.51 -2.46
CA GLN A 67 7.65 -9.32 -1.65
C GLN A 67 8.77 -9.92 -2.49
N GLN A 68 8.53 -10.14 -3.78
CA GLN A 68 9.59 -10.61 -4.69
C GLN A 68 10.65 -9.53 -4.93
N VAL A 69 10.22 -8.27 -5.13
CA VAL A 69 11.16 -7.17 -5.41
C VAL A 69 11.69 -6.51 -4.15
N SER A 70 11.01 -6.69 -3.02
CA SER A 70 11.39 -6.09 -1.74
C SER A 70 11.10 -7.07 -0.60
N PRO A 71 11.94 -8.12 -0.45
CA PRO A 71 11.64 -9.21 0.50
C PRO A 71 11.52 -8.78 1.96
N HIS A 72 12.14 -7.65 2.34
CA HIS A 72 12.09 -7.17 3.71
C HIS A 72 10.85 -6.33 4.01
N THR A 73 10.10 -5.91 2.99
CA THR A 73 8.89 -5.11 3.19
C THR A 73 7.74 -6.01 3.65
N VAL A 74 7.15 -5.68 4.79
CA VAL A 74 5.96 -6.36 5.28
C VAL A 74 4.75 -5.72 4.62
N VAL A 75 3.95 -6.49 3.91
CA VAL A 75 2.74 -5.99 3.26
C VAL A 75 1.53 -6.55 3.99
N ASN A 76 0.73 -5.66 4.57
CA ASN A 76 -0.54 -6.01 5.21
C ASN A 76 -1.68 -5.63 4.28
N LEU A 77 -2.52 -6.60 3.96
CA LEU A 77 -3.71 -6.35 3.15
C LEU A 77 -4.87 -5.96 4.07
N VAL A 78 -5.44 -4.80 3.84
CA VAL A 78 -6.49 -4.24 4.69
C VAL A 78 -7.77 -4.09 3.88
N PRO A 79 -8.82 -4.88 4.16
CA PRO A 79 -10.11 -4.73 3.47
C PRO A 79 -10.70 -3.36 3.77
N MET A 80 -11.11 -2.68 2.72
CA MET A 80 -11.79 -1.39 2.85
C MET A 80 -12.79 -1.25 1.72
N GLU A 81 -14.08 -1.33 2.05
CA GLU A 81 -15.13 -1.24 1.06
C GLU A 81 -15.55 0.21 0.86
N LEU A 82 -15.58 0.63 -0.40
CA LEU A 82 -16.04 1.95 -0.80
C LEU A 82 -17.17 1.77 -1.80
N ALA A 83 -18.35 2.33 -1.50
CA ALA A 83 -19.47 2.31 -2.42
C ALA A 83 -19.16 3.13 -3.67
N ASN A 84 -18.46 4.24 -3.49
CA ASN A 84 -17.99 5.09 -4.58
C ASN A 84 -16.59 5.60 -4.27
N PRO A 85 -15.53 5.02 -4.88
CA PRO A 85 -14.15 5.45 -4.59
C PRO A 85 -13.86 6.90 -5.01
N TRP A 86 -14.74 7.51 -5.79
CA TRP A 86 -14.61 8.92 -6.18
C TRP A 86 -15.32 9.87 -5.22
N ASP A 87 -16.06 9.32 -4.23
CA ASP A 87 -16.71 10.14 -3.20
C ASP A 87 -15.71 10.45 -2.11
N PHE A 88 -15.23 11.67 -2.11
CA PHE A 88 -14.22 12.13 -1.16
C PHE A 88 -14.68 11.96 0.29
N SER A 89 -15.96 12.25 0.57
CA SER A 89 -16.49 12.13 1.92
C SER A 89 -16.47 10.70 2.43
N GLU A 90 -16.80 9.74 1.57
CA GLU A 90 -16.77 8.33 1.93
C GLU A 90 -15.33 7.88 2.19
N VAL A 91 -14.40 8.24 1.30
CA VAL A 91 -13.00 7.87 1.44
C VAL A 91 -12.43 8.45 2.74
N TYR A 92 -12.71 9.73 2.99
CA TYR A 92 -12.25 10.39 4.21
C TYR A 92 -12.77 9.69 5.47
N THR A 93 -14.07 9.38 5.49
CA THR A 93 -14.69 8.73 6.64
C THR A 93 -14.08 7.36 6.90
N LYS A 94 -13.89 6.56 5.85
CA LYS A 94 -13.31 5.23 5.99
C LYS A 94 -11.87 5.29 6.47
N LEU A 95 -11.07 6.21 5.93
CA LEU A 95 -9.70 6.39 6.37
C LEU A 95 -9.63 6.88 7.81
N HIS A 96 -10.50 7.81 8.17
CA HIS A 96 -10.57 8.32 9.54
C HIS A 96 -10.89 7.20 10.54
N ASP A 97 -11.89 6.37 10.21
CA ASP A 97 -12.28 5.26 11.07
C ASP A 97 -11.14 4.25 11.23
N TRP A 98 -10.46 3.92 10.12
CA TRP A 98 -9.30 3.03 10.17
C TRP A 98 -8.18 3.62 11.02
N ALA A 99 -7.87 4.90 10.81
CA ALA A 99 -6.78 5.56 11.53
C ALA A 99 -7.03 5.64 13.03
N ALA A 100 -8.31 5.74 13.43
CA ALA A 100 -8.66 5.84 14.85
C ALA A 100 -8.24 4.62 15.66
N SER A 101 -8.15 3.45 15.01
CA SER A 101 -7.75 2.21 15.68
C SER A 101 -6.35 1.72 15.28
N TYR A 102 -5.66 2.44 14.42
CA TYR A 102 -4.33 2.03 13.96
C TYR A 102 -3.28 2.46 14.98
N PRO A 103 -2.33 1.58 15.35
CA PRO A 103 -1.33 1.89 16.37
C PRO A 103 -0.17 2.70 15.78
N PHE A 104 -0.41 3.96 15.46
CA PHE A 104 0.64 4.85 14.96
C PHE A 104 1.72 5.06 16.02
N ASP A 105 2.97 5.06 15.58
CA ASP A 105 4.12 5.31 16.44
C ASP A 105 5.04 6.32 15.73
N THR A 106 4.76 7.61 15.94
CA THR A 106 5.48 8.66 15.24
C THR A 106 6.91 8.87 15.76
N GLU A 107 7.27 8.24 16.87
CA GLU A 107 8.65 8.30 17.36
C GLU A 107 9.54 7.31 16.60
N GLU A 108 9.00 6.16 16.20
CA GLU A 108 9.75 5.08 15.57
C GLU A 108 9.48 4.95 14.08
N GLU A 109 8.37 5.52 13.59
CA GLU A 109 7.92 5.31 12.23
C GLU A 109 7.57 6.63 11.55
N THR A 110 7.90 6.71 10.26
CA THR A 110 7.45 7.78 9.38
C THR A 110 6.40 7.21 8.45
N TYR A 111 5.30 7.92 8.27
CA TYR A 111 4.17 7.47 7.47
C TYR A 111 4.02 8.32 6.23
N LEU A 112 3.80 7.66 5.11
CA LEU A 112 3.48 8.35 3.87
C LEU A 112 2.21 7.74 3.26
N THR A 113 1.42 8.57 2.64
CA THR A 113 0.19 8.16 2.00
C THR A 113 0.39 8.16 0.50
N HIS A 114 0.02 7.06 -0.14
CA HIS A 114 0.13 6.90 -1.58
C HIS A 114 -1.25 6.55 -2.13
N ILE A 115 -1.80 7.43 -2.97
CA ILE A 115 -3.14 7.25 -3.54
C ILE A 115 -3.01 7.21 -5.06
N THR A 116 -3.47 6.10 -5.64
CA THR A 116 -3.54 5.93 -7.10
C THR A 116 -4.94 5.49 -7.49
N THR A 117 -5.30 5.75 -8.70
CA THR A 117 -6.61 5.37 -9.23
C THR A 117 -6.52 4.15 -10.14
#